data_8c5d75a9da96c2cf6a395a7a7de0252a
#
_entry.id   8c5d75a9da96c2cf6a395a7a7de0252a
#
_cell.length_a   1.000
_cell.length_b   1.000
_cell.length_c   1.000
_cell.angle_alpha   90.00
_cell.angle_beta   90.00
_cell.angle_gamma   90.00
#
_symmetry.space_group_name_H-M   'P 1'
#
loop_
_entity.id
_entity.type
_entity.pdbx_description
1 polymer ?
#
loop_
_entity_poly.entity_id
_entity_poly.type
_entity_poly.pdbx_seq_one_letter_code
_entity_poly.pdbx_strand_id
1 'polypeptide(L)'
;EMDAALKFPGVANSWTMPIKARIDMLSTGIRTPVGVKVFGKDLGEIEKLARQIEQAVKIVPGTSSAYAERVTGGYYLDIIPIRAQIARYGLNVEDVLTQVETSIGGMAIARTIEGRERYTINVRYSRELRDDVNKLKRVLVPVLSNASGGSASDGDGMAASGQAIPMGGLQQIPLGQLVEIKTTSGPPVIR
;
A
#
# COMPACT_ATOMS: atom_id res chain seq x y z
N GLU A 1 34.81 18.19 2.11
CA GLU A 1 34.13 19.05 3.11
C GLU A 1 32.61 18.79 3.13
N MET A 2 31.90 18.94 1.99
CA MET A 2 30.43 18.73 1.92
C MET A 2 30.00 17.33 2.36
N ASP A 3 30.73 16.28 1.95
CA ASP A 3 30.41 14.89 2.32
C ASP A 3 30.51 14.64 3.82
N ALA A 4 31.49 15.27 4.47
CA ALA A 4 31.66 15.19 5.92
C ALA A 4 30.57 15.97 6.69
N ALA A 5 30.10 17.09 6.13
CA ALA A 5 29.07 17.93 6.75
C ALA A 5 27.65 17.33 6.59
N LEU A 6 27.42 16.49 5.56
CA LEU A 6 26.12 15.93 5.23
C LEU A 6 26.00 14.42 5.55
N LYS A 7 26.80 13.93 6.49
CA LYS A 7 26.67 12.55 6.97
C LYS A 7 25.49 12.40 7.94
N PHE A 8 24.41 11.83 7.43
CA PHE A 8 23.25 11.44 8.25
C PHE A 8 23.17 9.93 8.42
N PRO A 9 22.82 9.41 9.61
CA PRO A 9 22.61 7.98 9.80
C PRO A 9 21.54 7.44 8.83
N GLY A 10 21.87 6.35 8.12
CA GLY A 10 20.95 5.71 7.18
C GLY A 10 20.88 6.34 5.78
N VAL A 11 21.64 7.40 5.52
CA VAL A 11 21.71 8.04 4.21
C VAL A 11 23.10 7.87 3.62
N ALA A 12 23.16 7.36 2.38
CA ALA A 12 24.41 7.29 1.60
C ALA A 12 24.48 8.47 0.62
N ASN A 13 25.52 9.27 0.72
CA ASN A 13 25.75 10.39 -0.18
C ASN A 13 26.40 9.91 -1.47
N SER A 14 25.92 10.40 -2.60
CA SER A 14 26.52 10.20 -3.92
C SER A 14 26.63 11.50 -4.66
N TRP A 15 27.86 11.88 -5.01
CA TRP A 15 28.16 13.13 -5.70
C TRP A 15 28.36 12.85 -7.19
N THR A 16 27.38 13.21 -8.00
CA THR A 16 27.41 12.97 -9.45
C THR A 16 27.00 14.22 -10.23
N MET A 17 27.53 14.36 -11.43
CA MET A 17 27.04 15.39 -12.35
C MET A 17 25.65 15.01 -12.86
N PRO A 18 24.69 15.94 -12.94
CA PRO A 18 23.31 15.66 -13.30
C PRO A 18 23.15 14.93 -14.63
N ILE A 19 23.89 15.37 -15.67
CA ILE A 19 23.83 14.75 -17.01
C ILE A 19 24.48 13.38 -17.01
N LYS A 20 25.64 13.23 -16.38
CA LYS A 20 26.34 11.94 -16.29
C LYS A 20 25.52 10.91 -15.52
N ALA A 21 24.92 11.29 -14.40
CA ALA A 21 24.03 10.41 -13.63
C ALA A 21 22.84 9.90 -14.46
N ARG A 22 22.31 10.71 -15.36
CA ARG A 22 21.23 10.33 -16.25
C ARG A 22 21.69 9.34 -17.33
N ILE A 23 22.88 9.53 -17.90
CA ILE A 23 23.48 8.62 -18.87
C ILE A 23 23.80 7.27 -18.21
N ASP A 24 24.42 7.29 -17.03
CA ASP A 24 24.75 6.08 -16.27
C ASP A 24 23.48 5.28 -15.93
N MET A 25 22.43 5.98 -15.51
CA MET A 25 21.13 5.35 -15.20
C MET A 25 20.47 4.71 -16.42
N LEU A 26 20.61 5.29 -17.61
CA LEU A 26 20.08 4.73 -18.86
C LEU A 26 20.88 3.50 -19.30
N SER A 27 22.20 3.45 -19.07
CA SER A 27 23.08 2.36 -19.50
C SER A 27 23.11 1.20 -18.51
N THR A 28 23.15 1.47 -17.21
CA THR A 28 23.31 0.45 -16.15
C THR A 28 22.03 0.14 -15.38
N GLY A 29 21.03 1.03 -15.46
CA GLY A 29 19.80 1.00 -14.65
C GLY A 29 19.99 1.52 -13.23
N ILE A 30 21.19 1.98 -12.87
CA ILE A 30 21.52 2.55 -11.56
C ILE A 30 22.27 3.87 -11.73
N ARG A 31 22.26 4.74 -10.70
CA ARG A 31 22.86 6.07 -10.76
C ARG A 31 24.37 6.09 -10.57
N THR A 32 25.04 4.99 -10.89
CA THR A 32 26.48 4.83 -10.73
C THR A 32 27.10 4.25 -12.01
N PRO A 33 28.36 4.62 -12.34
CA PRO A 33 29.02 4.14 -13.55
C PRO A 33 29.29 2.62 -13.53
N VAL A 34 29.42 2.03 -12.34
CA VAL A 34 29.63 0.59 -12.17
C VAL A 34 28.51 0.02 -11.31
N GLY A 35 27.87 -1.03 -11.80
CA GLY A 35 26.82 -1.75 -11.09
C GLY A 35 27.05 -3.26 -11.15
N VAL A 36 26.93 -3.91 -10.00
CA VAL A 36 26.94 -5.36 -9.88
C VAL A 36 25.51 -5.83 -9.63
N LYS A 37 24.97 -6.63 -10.55
CA LYS A 37 23.63 -7.21 -10.41
C LYS A 37 23.76 -8.64 -9.88
N VAL A 38 23.13 -8.89 -8.74
CA VAL A 38 23.09 -10.22 -8.10
C VAL A 38 21.70 -10.81 -8.34
N PHE A 39 21.64 -12.02 -8.88
CA PHE A 39 20.41 -12.75 -9.15
C PHE A 39 20.34 -14.01 -8.30
N GLY A 40 19.16 -14.34 -7.82
CA GLY A 40 18.91 -15.53 -7.02
C GLY A 40 17.42 -15.75 -6.79
N LYS A 41 17.10 -16.88 -6.16
CA LYS A 41 15.70 -17.24 -5.82
C LYS A 41 15.25 -16.68 -4.47
N ASP A 42 16.20 -16.50 -3.56
CA ASP A 42 15.94 -16.04 -2.19
C ASP A 42 16.48 -14.62 -1.98
N LEU A 43 15.61 -13.72 -1.56
CA LEU A 43 15.96 -12.31 -1.34
C LEU A 43 16.93 -12.12 -0.16
N GLY A 44 16.83 -12.96 0.87
CA GLY A 44 17.73 -12.89 2.02
C GLY A 44 19.15 -13.30 1.67
N GLU A 45 19.31 -14.34 0.84
CA GLU A 45 20.62 -14.74 0.34
C GLU A 45 21.21 -13.70 -0.61
N ILE A 46 20.39 -13.12 -1.51
CA ILE A 46 20.83 -12.04 -2.40
C ILE A 46 21.36 -10.87 -1.56
N GLU A 47 20.64 -10.44 -0.52
CA GLU A 47 21.08 -9.34 0.33
C GLU A 47 22.37 -9.66 1.08
N LYS A 48 22.51 -10.89 1.59
CA LYS A 48 23.74 -11.35 2.25
C LYS A 48 24.96 -11.32 1.32
N LEU A 49 24.80 -11.83 0.10
CA LEU A 49 25.85 -11.80 -0.92
C LEU A 49 26.17 -10.35 -1.35
N ALA A 50 25.15 -9.52 -1.55
CA ALA A 50 25.35 -8.12 -1.91
C ALA A 50 26.15 -7.35 -0.85
N ARG A 51 25.93 -7.63 0.45
CA ARG A 51 26.73 -7.07 1.55
C ARG A 51 28.18 -7.54 1.53
N GLN A 52 28.42 -8.80 1.20
CA GLN A 52 29.80 -9.33 1.06
C GLN A 52 30.53 -8.67 -0.10
N ILE A 53 29.84 -8.51 -1.24
CA ILE A 53 30.39 -7.79 -2.41
C ILE A 53 30.67 -6.34 -2.06
N GLU A 54 29.76 -5.65 -1.35
CA GLU A 54 29.95 -4.27 -0.87
C GLU A 54 31.26 -4.15 -0.06
N GLN A 55 31.48 -5.08 0.87
CA GLN A 55 32.69 -5.08 1.71
C GLN A 55 33.94 -5.32 0.88
N ALA A 56 33.91 -6.28 -0.05
CA ALA A 56 35.03 -6.59 -0.92
C ALA A 56 35.40 -5.41 -1.85
N VAL A 57 34.37 -4.75 -2.42
CA VAL A 57 34.58 -3.61 -3.34
C VAL A 57 35.10 -2.37 -2.61
N LYS A 58 34.70 -2.14 -1.35
CA LYS A 58 35.20 -1.00 -0.55
C LYS A 58 36.71 -0.99 -0.32
N ILE A 59 37.34 -2.17 -0.36
CA ILE A 59 38.79 -2.34 -0.13
C ILE A 59 39.59 -2.05 -1.41
N VAL A 60 38.94 -2.09 -2.58
CA VAL A 60 39.61 -1.89 -3.87
C VAL A 60 40.11 -0.44 -4.01
N PRO A 61 41.44 -0.25 -4.29
CA PRO A 61 41.96 1.08 -4.51
C PRO A 61 41.26 1.82 -5.65
N GLY A 62 40.88 3.07 -5.42
CA GLY A 62 40.12 3.87 -6.39
C GLY A 62 38.61 3.81 -6.22
N THR A 63 38.08 2.98 -5.33
CA THR A 63 36.67 2.96 -4.98
C THR A 63 36.35 4.12 -4.04
N SER A 64 35.58 5.08 -4.50
CA SER A 64 35.12 6.22 -3.70
C SER A 64 34.02 5.82 -2.72
N SER A 65 33.05 5.02 -3.19
CA SER A 65 31.95 4.50 -2.36
C SER A 65 31.39 3.21 -2.99
N ALA A 66 30.93 2.30 -2.16
CA ALA A 66 30.19 1.13 -2.57
C ALA A 66 28.97 0.98 -1.64
N TYR A 67 27.82 0.69 -2.23
CA TYR A 67 26.56 0.52 -1.52
C TYR A 67 25.77 -0.65 -2.09
N ALA A 68 25.40 -1.58 -1.24
CA ALA A 68 24.48 -2.66 -1.59
C ALA A 68 23.05 -2.22 -1.24
N GLU A 69 22.15 -2.30 -2.22
CA GLU A 69 20.73 -2.01 -2.02
C GLU A 69 20.12 -3.01 -1.03
N ARG A 70 19.35 -2.50 -0.07
CA ARG A 70 18.65 -3.33 0.92
C ARG A 70 17.33 -3.78 0.31
N VAL A 71 17.19 -5.07 0.11
CA VAL A 71 16.04 -5.69 -0.58
C VAL A 71 15.01 -6.21 0.42
N THR A 72 15.44 -6.49 1.66
CA THR A 72 14.58 -7.01 2.73
C THR A 72 14.40 -5.93 3.80
N GLY A 73 13.22 -5.40 3.97
CA GLY A 73 12.99 -4.37 5.01
C GLY A 73 11.67 -3.63 4.88
N GLY A 74 10.90 -3.90 3.84
CA GLY A 74 9.52 -3.44 3.74
C GLY A 74 8.61 -4.28 4.60
N TYR A 75 7.73 -3.63 5.38
CA TYR A 75 6.65 -4.30 6.09
C TYR A 75 5.37 -4.14 5.30
N TYR A 76 4.66 -5.24 5.12
CA TYR A 76 3.36 -5.30 4.46
C TYR A 76 2.32 -5.81 5.45
N LEU A 77 1.11 -5.32 5.29
CA LEU A 77 -0.04 -5.77 6.04
C LEU A 77 -0.98 -6.48 5.08
N ASP A 78 -0.97 -7.81 5.13
CA ASP A 78 -1.83 -8.64 4.30
C ASP A 78 -3.17 -8.82 4.98
N ILE A 79 -4.22 -8.39 4.30
CA ILE A 79 -5.60 -8.54 4.75
C ILE A 79 -6.24 -9.67 3.95
N ILE A 80 -6.37 -10.83 4.57
CA ILE A 80 -6.81 -12.07 3.93
C ILE A 80 -8.28 -12.33 4.25
N PRO A 81 -9.20 -12.29 3.26
CA PRO A 81 -10.61 -12.53 3.48
C PRO A 81 -10.90 -14.00 3.89
N ILE A 82 -11.66 -14.18 4.97
CA ILE A 82 -12.13 -15.51 5.41
C ILE A 82 -13.49 -15.77 4.76
N ARG A 83 -13.46 -16.39 3.58
CA ARG A 83 -14.66 -16.57 2.73
C ARG A 83 -15.85 -17.22 3.45
N ALA A 84 -15.60 -18.22 4.31
CA ALA A 84 -16.64 -18.89 5.07
C ALA A 84 -17.36 -17.94 6.05
N GLN A 85 -16.62 -17.03 6.68
CA GLN A 85 -17.22 -16.04 7.59
C GLN A 85 -18.00 -14.97 6.81
N ILE A 86 -17.43 -14.50 5.71
CA ILE A 86 -18.07 -13.50 4.84
C ILE A 86 -19.42 -14.04 4.32
N ALA A 87 -19.43 -15.28 3.82
CA ALA A 87 -20.65 -15.92 3.33
C ALA A 87 -21.70 -16.11 4.43
N ARG A 88 -21.28 -16.38 5.68
CA ARG A 88 -22.19 -16.53 6.82
C ARG A 88 -23.03 -15.28 7.09
N TYR A 89 -22.48 -14.12 6.79
CA TYR A 89 -23.17 -12.84 6.93
C TYR A 89 -23.85 -12.36 5.65
N GLY A 90 -23.87 -13.19 4.60
CA GLY A 90 -24.46 -12.83 3.31
C GLY A 90 -23.71 -11.74 2.54
N LEU A 91 -22.44 -11.52 2.88
CA LEU A 91 -21.57 -10.55 2.21
C LEU A 91 -20.77 -11.22 1.09
N ASN A 92 -20.39 -10.41 0.08
CA ASN A 92 -19.40 -10.80 -0.92
C ASN A 92 -18.00 -10.38 -0.45
N VAL A 93 -16.99 -11.04 -0.99
CA VAL A 93 -15.58 -10.66 -0.73
C VAL A 93 -15.31 -9.23 -1.17
N GLU A 94 -15.89 -8.81 -2.30
CA GLU A 94 -15.77 -7.46 -2.85
C GLU A 94 -16.29 -6.39 -1.89
N ASP A 95 -17.42 -6.63 -1.22
CA ASP A 95 -17.99 -5.70 -0.24
C ASP A 95 -17.00 -5.43 0.91
N VAL A 96 -16.36 -6.50 1.41
CA VAL A 96 -15.37 -6.41 2.48
C VAL A 96 -14.11 -5.69 2.01
N LEU A 97 -13.61 -6.02 0.80
CA LEU A 97 -12.41 -5.38 0.25
C LEU A 97 -12.63 -3.91 -0.07
N THR A 98 -13.79 -3.54 -0.59
CA THR A 98 -14.18 -2.13 -0.83
C THR A 98 -14.22 -1.36 0.47
N GLN A 99 -14.72 -1.96 1.55
CA GLN A 99 -14.71 -1.33 2.87
C GLN A 99 -13.29 -1.14 3.41
N VAL A 100 -12.41 -2.13 3.20
CA VAL A 100 -10.98 -2.04 3.54
C VAL A 100 -10.30 -0.92 2.75
N GLU A 101 -10.51 -0.88 1.44
CA GLU A 101 -9.96 0.14 0.56
C GLU A 101 -10.41 1.54 0.98
N THR A 102 -11.71 1.73 1.19
CA THR A 102 -12.27 3.02 1.60
C THR A 102 -11.78 3.46 2.97
N SER A 103 -11.77 2.56 3.95
CA SER A 103 -11.42 2.91 5.33
C SER A 103 -9.92 3.13 5.53
N ILE A 104 -9.07 2.33 4.89
CA ILE A 104 -7.62 2.34 5.08
C ILE A 104 -6.92 3.16 3.99
N GLY A 105 -7.20 2.86 2.72
CA GLY A 105 -6.61 3.50 1.55
C GLY A 105 -7.18 4.88 1.28
N GLY A 106 -8.48 4.98 1.36
CA GLY A 106 -9.26 6.14 0.97
C GLY A 106 -9.84 6.00 -0.43
N MET A 107 -11.10 6.36 -0.55
CA MET A 107 -11.84 6.35 -1.82
C MET A 107 -12.15 7.76 -2.27
N ALA A 108 -11.91 8.06 -3.54
CA ALA A 108 -12.30 9.31 -4.18
C ALA A 108 -13.80 9.30 -4.43
N ILE A 109 -14.57 10.15 -3.73
CA ILE A 109 -16.03 10.20 -3.82
C ILE A 109 -16.54 11.31 -4.75
N ALA A 110 -15.77 12.38 -4.90
CA ALA A 110 -16.14 13.53 -5.71
C ALA A 110 -14.90 14.29 -6.17
N ARG A 111 -15.11 15.21 -7.10
CA ARG A 111 -14.10 16.17 -7.55
C ARG A 111 -14.72 17.56 -7.57
N THR A 112 -14.02 18.52 -6.97
CA THR A 112 -14.39 19.95 -7.08
C THR A 112 -13.63 20.59 -8.25
N ILE A 113 -14.22 21.62 -8.83
CA ILE A 113 -13.65 22.42 -9.91
C ILE A 113 -13.62 23.86 -9.42
N GLU A 114 -12.42 24.41 -9.24
CA GLU A 114 -12.19 25.77 -8.80
C GLU A 114 -11.39 26.52 -9.87
N GLY A 115 -12.10 27.18 -10.76
CA GLY A 115 -11.51 27.81 -11.93
C GLY A 115 -10.89 26.77 -12.87
N ARG A 116 -9.56 26.72 -12.98
CA ARG A 116 -8.80 25.74 -13.77
C ARG A 116 -8.35 24.53 -12.98
N GLU A 117 -8.44 24.59 -11.67
CA GLU A 117 -7.97 23.55 -10.77
C GLU A 117 -9.07 22.53 -10.49
N ARG A 118 -8.65 21.30 -10.26
CA ARG A 118 -9.53 20.15 -9.96
C ARG A 118 -8.98 19.40 -8.77
N TYR A 119 -9.77 19.39 -7.69
CA TYR A 119 -9.42 18.71 -6.45
C TYR A 119 -10.28 17.48 -6.25
N THR A 120 -9.65 16.39 -5.83
CA THR A 120 -10.35 15.15 -5.53
C THR A 120 -10.69 15.11 -4.04
N ILE A 121 -11.94 14.84 -3.72
CA ILE A 121 -12.40 14.64 -2.34
C ILE A 121 -12.26 13.16 -2.02
N ASN A 122 -11.38 12.82 -1.08
CA ASN A 122 -11.15 11.46 -0.63
C ASN A 122 -11.73 11.26 0.77
N VAL A 123 -12.45 10.14 0.95
CA VAL A 123 -12.97 9.72 2.26
C VAL A 123 -12.14 8.55 2.76
N ARG A 124 -11.66 8.62 3.98
CA ARG A 124 -10.98 7.54 4.70
C ARG A 124 -11.09 7.73 6.21
N TYR A 125 -10.80 6.70 6.97
CA TYR A 125 -10.72 6.83 8.42
C TYR A 125 -9.55 7.73 8.83
N SER A 126 -9.73 8.42 9.96
CA SER A 126 -8.66 9.23 10.55
C SER A 126 -7.43 8.37 10.85
N ARG A 127 -6.24 8.99 10.90
CA ARG A 127 -4.98 8.28 11.14
C ARG A 127 -5.00 7.48 12.44
N GLU A 128 -5.62 8.03 13.46
CA GLU A 128 -5.70 7.44 14.81
C GLU A 128 -6.46 6.11 14.85
N LEU A 129 -7.38 5.87 13.89
CA LEU A 129 -8.16 4.63 13.80
C LEU A 129 -7.50 3.56 12.92
N ARG A 130 -6.40 3.88 12.23
CA ARG A 130 -5.72 2.99 11.28
C ARG A 130 -4.21 2.86 11.50
N ASP A 131 -3.68 3.37 12.60
CA ASP A 131 -2.26 3.31 12.95
C ASP A 131 -1.86 2.02 13.66
N ASP A 132 -2.84 1.22 14.13
CA ASP A 132 -2.63 -0.03 14.84
C ASP A 132 -3.48 -1.16 14.26
N VAL A 133 -2.90 -2.35 14.14
CA VAL A 133 -3.57 -3.57 13.64
C VAL A 133 -4.82 -3.91 14.47
N ASN A 134 -4.78 -3.69 15.79
CA ASN A 134 -5.93 -3.96 16.65
C ASN A 134 -7.09 -2.97 16.40
N LYS A 135 -6.77 -1.73 16.04
CA LYS A 135 -7.77 -0.75 15.64
C LYS A 135 -8.36 -1.08 14.27
N LEU A 136 -7.52 -1.55 13.32
CA LEU A 136 -7.99 -2.01 12.01
C LEU A 136 -8.98 -3.16 12.12
N LYS A 137 -8.78 -4.09 13.04
CA LYS A 137 -9.74 -5.19 13.31
C LYS A 137 -11.12 -4.70 13.78
N ARG A 138 -11.20 -3.49 14.32
CA ARG A 138 -12.44 -2.87 14.79
C ARG A 138 -13.18 -2.06 13.73
N VAL A 139 -12.61 -1.89 12.55
CA VAL A 139 -13.28 -1.25 11.41
C VAL A 139 -14.60 -1.97 11.17
N LEU A 140 -15.68 -1.20 11.04
CA LEU A 140 -17.02 -1.75 10.90
C LEU A 140 -17.37 -1.94 9.44
N VAL A 141 -17.82 -3.14 9.09
CA VAL A 141 -18.33 -3.49 7.77
C VAL A 141 -19.85 -3.53 7.85
N PRO A 142 -20.56 -2.70 7.07
CA PRO A 142 -22.03 -2.72 7.05
C PRO A 142 -22.52 -3.99 6.36
N VAL A 143 -23.49 -4.66 6.98
CA VAL A 143 -24.24 -5.76 6.38
C VAL A 143 -25.56 -5.21 5.95
N LEU A 144 -25.81 -5.19 4.66
CA LEU A 144 -27.13 -4.97 4.13
C LEU A 144 -27.96 -6.20 4.44
N SER A 145 -28.69 -6.19 5.56
CA SER A 145 -29.69 -7.22 5.78
C SER A 145 -30.73 -7.08 4.67
N ASN A 146 -30.69 -7.99 3.69
CA ASN A 146 -31.81 -8.17 2.77
C ASN A 146 -33.00 -8.65 3.57
N ALA A 147 -33.67 -7.74 4.26
CA ALA A 147 -35.04 -7.90 4.72
C ALA A 147 -35.96 -7.77 3.49
N SER A 148 -35.71 -8.56 2.45
CA SER A 148 -36.61 -8.72 1.33
C SER A 148 -37.55 -9.89 1.56
N GLY A 149 -38.48 -9.69 2.46
CA GLY A 149 -39.74 -10.42 2.54
C GLY A 149 -40.87 -9.40 2.33
N GLY A 150 -40.92 -8.75 1.18
CA GLY A 150 -41.99 -7.79 0.85
C GLY A 150 -42.30 -7.90 -0.64
N SER A 151 -43.44 -8.55 -0.94
CA SER A 151 -44.07 -8.74 -2.25
C SER A 151 -43.86 -7.58 -3.24
N ALA A 152 -43.47 -7.97 -4.44
CA ALA A 152 -43.65 -7.15 -5.64
C ALA A 152 -45.15 -6.82 -5.75
N SER A 153 -45.54 -5.56 -5.57
CA SER A 153 -46.76 -5.02 -6.09
C SER A 153 -46.42 -4.20 -7.32
N ASP A 154 -46.89 -4.69 -8.47
CA ASP A 154 -46.97 -3.94 -9.71
C ASP A 154 -47.64 -2.58 -9.45
N GLY A 155 -46.93 -1.52 -9.76
CA GLY A 155 -47.45 -0.16 -9.71
C GLY A 155 -46.57 0.76 -10.52
N ASP A 156 -47.00 0.96 -11.78
CA ASP A 156 -46.50 1.94 -12.73
C ASP A 156 -46.50 3.34 -12.09
N GLY A 157 -45.35 3.99 -12.00
CA GLY A 157 -45.20 5.32 -11.46
C GLY A 157 -43.80 5.86 -11.58
N MET A 158 -43.53 6.65 -12.61
CA MET A 158 -42.38 7.54 -12.73
C MET A 158 -42.22 8.37 -11.45
N ALA A 159 -41.19 8.11 -10.66
CA ALA A 159 -40.80 9.01 -9.59
C ALA A 159 -39.27 9.04 -9.49
N ALA A 160 -38.76 10.25 -9.39
CA ALA A 160 -37.39 10.67 -9.26
C ALA A 160 -36.62 9.82 -8.23
N SER A 161 -35.45 9.35 -8.68
CA SER A 161 -34.52 8.50 -7.91
C SER A 161 -33.80 9.29 -6.82
N GLY A 162 -34.51 9.57 -5.74
CA GLY A 162 -33.91 9.83 -4.44
C GLY A 162 -34.11 8.59 -3.59
N GLN A 163 -33.30 7.55 -3.78
CA GLN A 163 -33.33 6.38 -2.90
C GLN A 163 -32.87 6.81 -1.51
N ALA A 164 -33.83 7.12 -0.65
CA ALA A 164 -33.59 7.17 0.77
C ALA A 164 -33.16 5.78 1.22
N ILE A 165 -31.91 5.64 1.64
CA ILE A 165 -31.40 4.43 2.29
C ILE A 165 -32.26 4.22 3.53
N PRO A 166 -33.00 3.10 3.67
CA PRO A 166 -33.79 2.86 4.86
C PRO A 166 -32.85 2.79 6.06
N MET A 167 -32.97 3.72 6.99
CA MET A 167 -32.24 3.78 8.26
C MET A 167 -32.69 2.68 9.23
N GLY A 168 -33.15 1.56 8.73
CA GLY A 168 -33.52 0.39 9.52
C GLY A 168 -32.31 -0.49 9.73
N GLY A 169 -31.66 -0.36 10.89
CA GLY A 169 -30.79 -1.37 11.47
C GLY A 169 -29.68 -1.95 10.57
N LEU A 170 -28.77 -1.10 10.05
CA LEU A 170 -27.55 -1.63 9.43
C LEU A 170 -26.77 -2.40 10.49
N GLN A 171 -26.82 -3.72 10.43
CA GLN A 171 -25.97 -4.54 11.26
C GLN A 171 -24.52 -4.28 10.82
N GLN A 172 -23.66 -4.01 11.78
CA GLN A 172 -22.26 -3.74 11.53
C GLN A 172 -21.41 -4.84 12.17
N ILE A 173 -20.47 -5.36 11.42
CA ILE A 173 -19.59 -6.43 11.86
C ILE A 173 -18.15 -5.92 11.87
N PRO A 174 -17.39 -6.16 12.95
CA PRO A 174 -15.98 -5.84 12.99
C PRO A 174 -15.19 -6.60 11.92
N LEU A 175 -14.33 -5.90 11.18
CA LEU A 175 -13.51 -6.44 10.11
C LEU A 175 -12.69 -7.67 10.55
N GLY A 176 -12.21 -7.68 11.79
CA GLY A 176 -11.45 -8.80 12.37
C GLY A 176 -12.20 -10.13 12.44
N GLN A 177 -13.53 -10.15 12.27
CA GLN A 177 -14.31 -11.38 12.15
C GLN A 177 -14.38 -11.91 10.71
N LEU A 178 -14.11 -11.03 9.73
CA LEU A 178 -14.26 -11.32 8.31
C LEU A 178 -12.91 -11.56 7.62
N VAL A 179 -11.81 -11.10 8.22
CA VAL A 179 -10.47 -11.18 7.65
C VAL A 179 -9.42 -11.60 8.67
N GLU A 180 -8.37 -12.23 8.19
CA GLU A 180 -7.13 -12.44 8.92
C GLU A 180 -6.13 -11.36 8.52
N ILE A 181 -5.52 -10.68 9.50
CA ILE A 181 -4.52 -9.65 9.26
C ILE A 181 -3.14 -10.19 9.66
N LYS A 182 -2.23 -10.29 8.67
CA LYS A 182 -0.85 -10.77 8.86
C LYS A 182 0.14 -9.67 8.51
N THR A 183 1.18 -9.54 9.31
CA THR A 183 2.32 -8.70 8.96
C THR A 183 3.36 -9.57 8.26
N THR A 184 3.71 -9.19 7.04
CA THR A 184 4.74 -9.86 6.24
C THR A 184 5.87 -8.88 5.93
N SER A 185 7.06 -9.42 5.67
CA SER A 185 8.20 -8.63 5.23
C SER A 185 8.52 -8.94 3.78
N GLY A 186 8.90 -7.92 3.03
CA GLY A 186 9.23 -8.07 1.63
C GLY A 186 10.08 -6.90 1.11
N PRO A 187 10.36 -6.86 -0.19
CA PRO A 187 11.12 -5.78 -0.78
C PRO A 187 10.33 -4.48 -0.70
N PRO A 188 10.92 -3.38 -0.20
CA PRO A 188 10.23 -2.09 -0.09
C PRO A 188 9.92 -1.48 -1.47
N VAL A 189 10.69 -1.86 -2.48
CA VAL A 189 10.53 -1.39 -3.87
C VAL A 189 10.87 -2.54 -4.81
N ILE A 190 10.05 -2.72 -5.83
CA ILE A 190 10.32 -3.60 -6.98
C ILE A 190 10.66 -2.69 -8.17
N ARG A 191 11.84 -2.88 -8.77
CA ARG A 191 12.33 -2.11 -9.91
C ARG A 191 12.47 -2.97 -11.15
#